data_f3ce9eb7cccaa7e138198346f1b66551
#
_entry.id   f3ce9eb7cccaa7e138198346f1b66551
#
_cell.length_a   1.000
_cell.length_b   1.000
_cell.length_c   1.000
_cell.angle_alpha   90.00
_cell.angle_beta   90.00
_cell.angle_gamma   90.00
#
_symmetry.space_group_name_H-M   'P 1'
#
loop_
_entity.id
_entity.type
_entity.pdbx_description
1 polymer ?
#
loop_
_entity_poly.entity_id
_entity_poly.type
_entity_poly.pdbx_seq_one_letter_code
_entity_poly.pdbx_strand_id
1 'polypeptide(L)'
;MQTTIIYITGIYDTLDLFTQELKNAFETMGYASFTYDARLEEESKQALIECIEEGTKKGQRFFGVTFNNLGYNLTLPEDKTETGDACSKQNMGYSPKDINSSREPNLWETYEIPYINILMDHPFHYEKPLQNAPDTSVVLCTDRNHVRYIRRYFKNIRYTDFLPHAGVELGSRHKPLAERGIDVLYAGALPIY
;
A
#
# COMPACT_ATOMS: atom_id res chain seq x y z
N MET A 1 13.92 16.39 -13.22
CA MET A 1 13.84 14.92 -13.10
C MET A 1 12.43 14.59 -12.68
N GLN A 2 11.67 13.83 -13.48
CA GLN A 2 10.27 13.52 -13.23
C GLN A 2 10.15 12.42 -12.16
N THR A 3 9.18 12.56 -11.27
CA THR A 3 8.85 11.54 -10.27
C THR A 3 7.44 11.01 -10.55
N THR A 4 7.32 9.68 -10.57
CA THR A 4 6.04 8.97 -10.73
C THR A 4 5.67 8.28 -9.43
N ILE A 5 4.44 8.47 -8.98
CA ILE A 5 3.91 7.81 -7.79
C ILE A 5 3.00 6.67 -8.23
N ILE A 6 3.27 5.47 -7.71
CA ILE A 6 2.52 4.24 -7.98
C ILE A 6 1.51 4.05 -6.85
N TYR A 7 0.24 3.96 -7.19
CA TYR A 7 -0.87 3.71 -6.27
C TYR A 7 -1.46 2.33 -6.47
N ILE A 8 -1.98 1.73 -5.41
CA ILE A 8 -2.65 0.44 -5.43
C ILE A 8 -4.13 0.65 -5.14
N THR A 9 -5.01 0.10 -5.97
CA THR A 9 -6.47 0.20 -5.87
C THR A 9 -7.14 -1.15 -6.13
N GLY A 10 -8.46 -1.20 -6.03
CA GLY A 10 -9.27 -2.35 -6.45
C GLY A 10 -9.48 -3.42 -5.36
N ILE A 11 -9.17 -3.12 -4.09
CA ILE A 11 -9.34 -4.06 -2.97
C ILE A 11 -10.45 -3.59 -2.03
N TYR A 12 -10.46 -2.30 -1.67
CA TYR A 12 -11.46 -1.72 -0.76
C TYR A 12 -11.89 -0.33 -1.25
N ASP A 13 -13.18 -0.13 -1.48
CA ASP A 13 -13.74 1.13 -2.00
C ASP A 13 -13.37 2.36 -1.16
N THR A 14 -13.32 2.22 0.17
CA THR A 14 -12.92 3.32 1.06
C THR A 14 -11.46 3.71 0.90
N LEU A 15 -10.58 2.73 0.71
CA LEU A 15 -9.16 3.00 0.47
C LEU A 15 -8.91 3.52 -0.94
N ASP A 16 -9.71 3.08 -1.91
CA ASP A 16 -9.69 3.60 -3.28
C ASP A 16 -10.05 5.09 -3.30
N LEU A 17 -11.05 5.53 -2.49
CA LEU A 17 -11.38 6.94 -2.33
C LEU A 17 -10.20 7.74 -1.76
N PHE A 18 -9.57 7.28 -0.68
CA PHE A 18 -8.39 7.96 -0.11
C PHE A 18 -7.22 7.98 -1.09
N THR A 19 -7.02 6.90 -1.83
CA THR A 19 -5.99 6.81 -2.86
C THR A 19 -6.23 7.83 -3.97
N GLN A 20 -7.48 7.98 -4.43
CA GLN A 20 -7.82 8.93 -5.47
C GLN A 20 -7.59 10.39 -5.02
N GLU A 21 -7.97 10.72 -3.77
CA GLU A 21 -7.76 12.07 -3.24
C GLU A 21 -6.27 12.38 -3.05
N LEU A 22 -5.50 11.41 -2.57
CA LEU A 22 -4.05 11.55 -2.44
C LEU A 22 -3.39 11.71 -3.83
N LYS A 23 -3.82 10.93 -4.81
CA LYS A 23 -3.38 11.04 -6.21
C LYS A 23 -3.66 12.44 -6.77
N ASN A 24 -4.89 12.95 -6.61
CA ASN A 24 -5.27 14.29 -7.08
C ASN A 24 -4.36 15.39 -6.46
N ALA A 25 -4.07 15.25 -5.16
CA ALA A 25 -3.19 16.18 -4.46
C ALA A 25 -1.76 16.16 -5.04
N PHE A 26 -1.18 14.99 -5.24
CA PHE A 26 0.17 14.87 -5.81
C PHE A 26 0.24 15.30 -7.27
N GLU A 27 -0.77 15.00 -8.08
CA GLU A 27 -0.85 15.47 -9.46
C GLU A 27 -0.92 17.02 -9.53
N THR A 28 -1.66 17.65 -8.62
CA THR A 28 -1.70 19.12 -8.48
C THR A 28 -0.31 19.69 -8.12
N MET A 29 0.51 18.94 -7.41
CA MET A 29 1.90 19.28 -7.08
C MET A 29 2.87 19.00 -8.24
N GLY A 30 2.40 18.46 -9.37
CA GLY A 30 3.22 18.20 -10.56
C GLY A 30 3.89 16.82 -10.61
N TYR A 31 3.51 15.88 -9.73
CA TYR A 31 3.95 14.49 -9.82
C TYR A 31 3.15 13.75 -10.88
N ALA A 32 3.82 12.83 -11.59
CA ALA A 32 3.13 11.85 -12.44
C ALA A 32 2.58 10.72 -11.57
N SER A 33 1.55 10.03 -12.06
CA SER A 33 0.93 8.91 -11.34
C SER A 33 0.78 7.69 -12.23
N PHE A 34 0.89 6.51 -11.61
CA PHE A 34 0.49 5.23 -12.15
C PHE A 34 -0.46 4.57 -11.15
N THR A 35 -1.53 3.94 -11.63
CA THR A 35 -2.47 3.22 -10.78
C THR A 35 -2.47 1.74 -11.14
N TYR A 36 -2.08 0.90 -10.19
CA TYR A 36 -2.24 -0.54 -10.24
C TYR A 36 -3.63 -0.90 -9.71
N ASP A 37 -4.44 -1.57 -10.53
CA ASP A 37 -5.76 -2.06 -10.14
C ASP A 37 -5.69 -3.57 -9.85
N ALA A 38 -5.87 -3.95 -8.61
CA ALA A 38 -5.82 -5.35 -8.18
C ALA A 38 -6.95 -6.23 -8.77
N ARG A 39 -8.00 -5.62 -9.32
CA ARG A 39 -9.07 -6.34 -10.03
C ARG A 39 -8.63 -6.80 -11.43
N LEU A 40 -7.60 -6.17 -11.97
CA LEU A 40 -7.01 -6.44 -13.28
C LEU A 40 -5.53 -6.80 -13.08
N GLU A 41 -5.26 -7.79 -12.21
CA GLU A 41 -3.92 -8.05 -11.66
C GLU A 41 -2.86 -8.24 -12.74
N GLU A 42 -3.10 -9.14 -13.69
CA GLU A 42 -2.10 -9.47 -14.73
C GLU A 42 -1.81 -8.27 -15.66
N GLU A 43 -2.86 -7.61 -16.14
CA GLU A 43 -2.71 -6.46 -17.04
C GLU A 43 -2.06 -5.28 -16.31
N SER A 44 -2.48 -5.01 -15.07
CA SER A 44 -1.91 -3.95 -14.25
C SER A 44 -0.44 -4.22 -13.90
N LYS A 45 -0.10 -5.47 -13.65
CA LYS A 45 1.28 -5.89 -13.33
C LYS A 45 2.20 -5.71 -14.53
N GLN A 46 1.77 -6.18 -15.70
CA GLN A 46 2.54 -6.01 -16.94
C GLN A 46 2.74 -4.51 -17.25
N ALA A 47 1.67 -3.72 -17.21
CA ALA A 47 1.74 -2.27 -17.46
C ALA A 47 2.61 -1.53 -16.44
N LEU A 48 2.60 -1.96 -15.16
CA LEU A 48 3.45 -1.39 -14.12
C LEU A 48 4.94 -1.63 -14.41
N ILE A 49 5.30 -2.85 -14.78
CA ILE A 49 6.68 -3.22 -15.10
C ILE A 49 7.17 -2.41 -16.31
N GLU A 50 6.39 -2.36 -17.39
CA GLU A 50 6.72 -1.56 -18.56
C GLU A 50 6.91 -0.08 -18.22
N CYS A 51 6.01 0.48 -17.39
CA CYS A 51 6.11 1.86 -16.92
C CYS A 51 7.40 2.12 -16.13
N ILE A 52 7.78 1.19 -15.22
CA ILE A 52 9.00 1.31 -14.42
C ILE A 52 10.24 1.22 -15.31
N GLU A 53 10.31 0.23 -16.20
CA GLU A 53 11.46 0.01 -17.06
C GLU A 53 11.69 1.15 -18.05
N GLU A 54 10.63 1.62 -18.69
CA GLU A 54 10.72 2.77 -19.60
C GLU A 54 11.06 4.07 -18.86
N GLY A 55 10.45 4.29 -17.72
CA GLY A 55 10.71 5.47 -16.91
C GLY A 55 12.14 5.50 -16.36
N THR A 56 12.66 4.36 -15.92
CA THR A 56 14.02 4.22 -15.43
C THR A 56 15.05 4.54 -16.56
N LYS A 57 14.81 4.04 -17.77
CA LYS A 57 15.63 4.40 -18.96
C LYS A 57 15.65 5.90 -19.24
N LYS A 58 14.58 6.62 -18.87
CA LYS A 58 14.44 8.08 -19.02
C LYS A 58 14.91 8.85 -17.78
N GLY A 59 15.47 8.17 -16.77
CA GLY A 59 15.94 8.77 -15.52
C GLY A 59 14.81 9.25 -14.59
N GLN A 60 13.62 8.67 -14.68
CA GLN A 60 12.52 8.93 -13.75
C GLN A 60 12.75 8.25 -12.42
N ARG A 61 12.16 8.80 -11.35
CA ARG A 61 12.08 8.18 -10.02
C ARG A 61 10.68 7.65 -9.77
N PHE A 62 10.61 6.57 -9.01
CA PHE A 62 9.35 5.95 -8.63
C PHE A 62 9.22 5.85 -7.11
N PHE A 63 7.98 5.96 -6.60
CA PHE A 63 7.60 5.70 -5.22
C PHE A 63 6.28 4.94 -5.23
N GLY A 64 6.19 3.83 -4.48
CA GLY A 64 4.93 3.19 -4.18
C GLY A 64 4.28 3.91 -3.00
N VAL A 65 3.01 4.28 -3.11
CA VAL A 65 2.23 4.86 -2.00
C VAL A 65 0.94 4.09 -1.86
N THR A 66 0.69 3.54 -0.69
CA THR A 66 -0.45 2.66 -0.43
C THR A 66 -1.01 2.85 0.96
N PHE A 67 -2.22 2.32 1.16
CA PHE A 67 -2.87 2.23 2.46
C PHE A 67 -2.90 0.79 2.96
N ASN A 68 -2.74 0.59 4.26
CA ASN A 68 -2.94 -0.70 4.93
C ASN A 68 -2.19 -1.88 4.28
N ASN A 69 -0.95 -1.65 3.86
CA ASN A 69 -0.06 -2.65 3.23
C ASN A 69 -0.55 -3.23 1.89
N LEU A 70 -1.47 -2.59 1.17
CA LEU A 70 -1.89 -3.09 -0.14
C LEU A 70 -0.69 -3.16 -1.10
N GLY A 71 -0.54 -4.29 -1.79
CA GLY A 71 0.53 -4.51 -2.78
C GLY A 71 1.93 -4.71 -2.18
N TYR A 72 2.08 -4.95 -0.87
CA TYR A 72 3.38 -5.21 -0.23
C TYR A 72 4.10 -6.44 -0.81
N ASN A 73 3.34 -7.39 -1.33
CA ASN A 73 3.79 -8.67 -1.85
C ASN A 73 3.72 -8.78 -3.38
N LEU A 74 3.74 -7.68 -4.11
CA LEU A 74 3.81 -7.72 -5.55
C LEU A 74 5.13 -8.38 -5.99
N THR A 75 5.01 -9.44 -6.77
CA THR A 75 6.13 -10.20 -7.33
C THR A 75 6.29 -9.91 -8.82
N LEU A 76 7.46 -10.16 -9.38
CA LEU A 76 7.68 -10.15 -10.80
C LEU A 76 6.98 -11.37 -11.46
N PRO A 77 6.60 -11.29 -12.74
CA PRO A 77 6.16 -12.46 -13.47
C PRO A 77 7.26 -13.52 -13.47
N GLU A 78 6.90 -14.77 -13.25
CA GLU A 78 7.84 -15.86 -13.44
C GLU A 78 8.28 -15.87 -14.91
N ASP A 79 9.59 -15.86 -15.16
CA ASP A 79 10.12 -16.20 -16.48
C ASP A 79 9.64 -17.62 -16.82
N LYS A 80 8.71 -17.72 -17.75
CA LYS A 80 8.29 -19.01 -18.29
C LYS A 80 9.42 -19.61 -19.12
N THR A 81 10.52 -19.99 -18.46
CA THR A 81 11.43 -20.96 -19.02
C THR A 81 10.73 -22.31 -18.90
N GLU A 82 10.35 -22.85 -20.02
CA GLU A 82 9.73 -24.16 -20.19
C GLU A 82 10.52 -25.24 -19.44
N THR A 83 10.01 -25.68 -18.30
CA THR A 83 10.24 -27.04 -17.80
C THR A 83 8.95 -27.49 -17.14
N GLY A 84 8.32 -28.50 -17.80
CA GLY A 84 7.04 -29.07 -17.40
C GLY A 84 7.08 -29.71 -16.04
N ASP A 85 6.02 -29.64 -15.40
CA ASP A 85 5.11 -30.64 -14.86
C ASP A 85 4.23 -30.04 -13.78
N ALA A 86 2.96 -29.97 -14.12
CA ALA A 86 1.91 -29.67 -13.18
C ALA A 86 1.75 -30.84 -12.20
N CYS A 87 1.84 -30.58 -10.89
CA CYS A 87 1.14 -31.41 -9.91
C CYS A 87 0.69 -30.55 -8.72
N SER A 88 -0.60 -30.32 -8.71
CA SER A 88 -1.38 -29.84 -7.58
C SER A 88 -1.12 -30.63 -6.31
N LYS A 89 -0.81 -29.96 -5.19
CA LYS A 89 -1.19 -30.45 -3.85
C LYS A 89 -1.35 -29.28 -2.90
N GLN A 90 -2.61 -28.98 -2.60
CA GLN A 90 -2.99 -28.34 -1.35
C GLN A 90 -2.48 -29.20 -0.20
N ASN A 91 -1.70 -28.64 0.70
CA ASN A 91 -1.56 -29.16 2.04
C ASN A 91 -1.44 -28.01 3.03
N MET A 92 -2.50 -27.86 3.83
CA MET A 92 -2.44 -27.17 5.12
C MET A 92 -1.51 -27.96 6.03
N GLY A 93 -0.41 -27.34 6.45
CA GLY A 93 0.49 -27.91 7.45
C GLY A 93 1.38 -26.80 7.97
N TYR A 94 1.05 -26.28 9.16
CA TYR A 94 1.91 -25.34 9.88
C TYR A 94 3.16 -26.08 10.32
N SER A 95 4.30 -25.78 9.73
CA SER A 95 5.61 -26.23 10.22
C SER A 95 6.52 -25.02 10.44
N PRO A 96 7.04 -24.81 11.65
CA PRO A 96 7.94 -23.69 11.95
C PRO A 96 9.39 -24.05 11.65
N LYS A 97 9.71 -24.31 10.39
CA LYS A 97 11.09 -24.48 9.93
C LYS A 97 11.10 -24.18 8.43
N ASP A 98 11.55 -22.97 8.09
CA ASP A 98 12.39 -22.67 6.94
C ASP A 98 12.48 -21.15 6.76
N ILE A 99 13.34 -20.54 7.58
CA ILE A 99 13.67 -19.10 7.49
C ILE A 99 14.62 -18.83 6.29
N ASN A 100 14.89 -19.84 5.46
CA ASN A 100 15.80 -19.75 4.31
C ASN A 100 15.25 -20.39 3.04
N SER A 101 13.95 -20.46 2.83
CA SER A 101 13.41 -20.74 1.50
C SER A 101 13.42 -19.44 0.70
N SER A 102 13.93 -19.49 -0.50
CA SER A 102 14.03 -18.41 -1.48
C SER A 102 12.68 -17.65 -1.58
N ARG A 103 12.59 -16.52 -0.88
CA ARG A 103 11.48 -15.59 -1.06
C ARG A 103 11.52 -15.11 -2.49
N GLU A 104 10.42 -15.23 -3.21
CA GLU A 104 10.32 -14.71 -4.56
C GLU A 104 10.69 -13.21 -4.59
N PRO A 105 11.41 -12.76 -5.63
CA PRO A 105 11.81 -11.37 -5.70
C PRO A 105 10.60 -10.45 -5.65
N ASN A 106 10.58 -9.58 -4.65
CA ASN A 106 9.56 -8.58 -4.49
C ASN A 106 9.80 -7.43 -5.49
N LEU A 107 8.77 -6.97 -6.18
CA LEU A 107 8.86 -5.91 -7.19
C LEU A 107 9.53 -4.64 -6.64
N TRP A 108 9.14 -4.22 -5.44
CA TRP A 108 9.67 -3.02 -4.81
C TRP A 108 11.17 -3.10 -4.51
N GLU A 109 11.62 -4.28 -4.08
CA GLU A 109 13.03 -4.55 -3.78
C GLU A 109 13.84 -4.67 -5.06
N THR A 110 13.32 -5.37 -6.08
CA THR A 110 14.02 -5.59 -7.36
C THR A 110 14.31 -4.29 -8.09
N TYR A 111 13.34 -3.36 -8.08
CA TYR A 111 13.51 -2.05 -8.72
C TYR A 111 13.99 -0.95 -7.76
N GLU A 112 14.33 -1.31 -6.52
CA GLU A 112 14.76 -0.37 -5.47
C GLU A 112 13.78 0.80 -5.26
N ILE A 113 12.49 0.54 -5.41
CA ILE A 113 11.42 1.53 -5.27
C ILE A 113 11.03 1.65 -3.80
N PRO A 114 11.12 2.84 -3.18
CA PRO A 114 10.59 3.07 -1.85
C PRO A 114 9.08 2.77 -1.81
N TYR A 115 8.68 1.90 -0.87
CA TYR A 115 7.29 1.51 -0.65
C TYR A 115 6.76 2.19 0.59
N ILE A 116 5.94 3.24 0.39
CA ILE A 116 5.38 4.06 1.47
C ILE A 116 3.99 3.52 1.80
N ASN A 117 3.86 2.96 2.99
CA ASN A 117 2.61 2.42 3.52
C ASN A 117 2.02 3.37 4.56
N ILE A 118 0.83 3.90 4.30
CA ILE A 118 0.04 4.69 5.25
C ILE A 118 -0.89 3.74 6.00
N LEU A 119 -0.53 3.40 7.24
CA LEU A 119 -1.26 2.45 8.06
C LEU A 119 -2.36 3.17 8.83
N MET A 120 -3.60 2.97 8.41
CA MET A 120 -4.79 3.62 8.96
C MET A 120 -5.29 2.92 10.23
N ASP A 121 -5.15 1.59 10.28
CA ASP A 121 -5.63 0.75 11.36
C ASP A 121 -4.50 0.31 12.32
N HIS A 122 -4.87 -0.39 13.39
CA HIS A 122 -3.88 -0.87 14.36
C HIS A 122 -2.93 -1.91 13.74
N PRO A 123 -1.60 -1.80 13.93
CA PRO A 123 -0.59 -2.69 13.33
C PRO A 123 -0.80 -4.18 13.64
N PHE A 124 -1.46 -4.50 14.74
CA PHE A 124 -1.78 -5.88 15.11
C PHE A 124 -2.58 -6.63 14.03
N HIS A 125 -3.44 -5.92 13.29
CA HIS A 125 -4.22 -6.52 12.20
C HIS A 125 -3.38 -6.82 10.96
N TYR A 126 -2.17 -6.29 10.89
CA TYR A 126 -1.27 -6.39 9.73
C TYR A 126 0.06 -7.07 10.08
N GLU A 127 0.06 -7.95 11.08
CA GLU A 127 1.29 -8.61 11.54
C GLU A 127 2.02 -9.30 10.39
N LYS A 128 1.34 -10.17 9.65
CA LYS A 128 1.94 -10.90 8.52
C LYS A 128 2.42 -9.97 7.40
N PRO A 129 1.63 -9.00 6.89
CA PRO A 129 2.12 -8.01 5.93
C PRO A 129 3.32 -7.20 6.41
N LEU A 130 3.33 -6.77 7.68
CA LEU A 130 4.43 -6.00 8.24
C LEU A 130 5.71 -6.83 8.42
N GLN A 131 5.58 -8.10 8.81
CA GLN A 131 6.72 -9.03 8.90
C GLN A 131 7.36 -9.31 7.53
N ASN A 132 6.54 -9.31 6.47
CA ASN A 132 6.96 -9.57 5.09
C ASN A 132 7.04 -8.30 4.24
N ALA A 133 7.04 -7.13 4.86
CA ALA A 133 7.15 -5.87 4.14
C ALA A 133 8.50 -5.79 3.40
N PRO A 134 8.52 -5.18 2.20
CA PRO A 134 9.75 -4.95 1.46
C PRO A 134 10.81 -4.21 2.28
N ASP A 135 12.08 -4.48 2.05
CA ASP A 135 13.19 -3.79 2.73
C ASP A 135 13.22 -2.28 2.43
N THR A 136 12.57 -1.87 1.34
CA THR A 136 12.39 -0.47 0.94
C THR A 136 11.23 0.22 1.66
N SER A 137 10.58 -0.46 2.62
CA SER A 137 9.36 0.03 3.26
C SER A 137 9.57 1.20 4.18
N VAL A 138 8.67 2.18 4.04
CA VAL A 138 8.44 3.27 4.99
C VAL A 138 7.02 3.14 5.50
N VAL A 139 6.80 3.03 6.82
CA VAL A 139 5.47 2.88 7.41
C VAL A 139 5.09 4.15 8.15
N LEU A 140 4.03 4.81 7.70
CA LEU A 140 3.47 6.00 8.31
C LEU A 140 2.19 5.62 9.07
N CYS A 141 2.13 5.94 10.35
CA CYS A 141 1.00 5.58 11.21
C CYS A 141 0.20 6.80 11.62
N THR A 142 -1.11 6.65 11.67
CA THR A 142 -2.04 7.71 12.11
C THR A 142 -2.11 7.88 13.63
N ASP A 143 -1.47 6.98 14.39
CA ASP A 143 -1.34 7.06 15.85
C ASP A 143 0.13 6.91 16.29
N ARG A 144 0.58 7.74 17.24
CA ARG A 144 1.95 7.68 17.78
C ARG A 144 2.24 6.40 18.56
N ASN A 145 1.22 5.76 19.12
CA ASN A 145 1.37 4.47 19.79
C ASN A 145 1.59 3.35 18.75
N HIS A 146 0.99 3.43 17.58
CA HIS A 146 1.24 2.51 16.46
C HIS A 146 2.70 2.62 15.99
N VAL A 147 3.26 3.82 15.90
CA VAL A 147 4.69 4.01 15.61
C VAL A 147 5.57 3.29 16.64
N ARG A 148 5.26 3.46 17.95
CA ARG A 148 6.00 2.79 19.03
C ARG A 148 5.86 1.27 18.95
N TYR A 149 4.66 0.77 18.61
CA TYR A 149 4.38 -0.64 18.42
C TYR A 149 5.23 -1.22 17.29
N ILE A 150 5.25 -0.58 16.12
CA ILE A 150 6.06 -1.01 14.98
C ILE A 150 7.55 -1.02 15.34
N ARG A 151 8.08 0.04 15.90
CA ARG A 151 9.48 0.13 16.32
C ARG A 151 9.88 -0.97 17.31
N ARG A 152 8.93 -1.41 18.13
CA ARG A 152 9.17 -2.47 19.13
C ARG A 152 9.15 -3.86 18.51
N TYR A 153 8.21 -4.16 17.64
CA TYR A 153 7.91 -5.52 17.21
C TYR A 153 8.35 -5.86 15.77
N PHE A 154 8.54 -4.86 14.89
CA PHE A 154 8.89 -5.06 13.49
C PHE A 154 10.24 -4.44 13.17
N LYS A 155 11.31 -5.20 13.44
CA LYS A 155 12.70 -4.71 13.26
C LYS A 155 13.14 -4.65 11.79
N ASN A 156 12.44 -5.32 10.90
CA ASN A 156 12.61 -5.22 9.45
C ASN A 156 12.15 -3.87 8.89
N ILE A 157 11.24 -3.16 9.57
CA ILE A 157 10.80 -1.83 9.15
C ILE A 157 11.84 -0.79 9.59
N ARG A 158 12.58 -0.23 8.63
CA ARG A 158 13.66 0.73 8.90
C ARG A 158 13.13 2.12 9.27
N TYR A 159 12.05 2.53 8.61
CA TYR A 159 11.49 3.87 8.76
C TYR A 159 10.02 3.78 9.14
N THR A 160 9.68 4.36 10.26
CA THR A 160 8.29 4.54 10.68
C THR A 160 8.14 5.87 11.40
N ASP A 161 7.07 6.58 11.07
CA ASP A 161 6.77 7.87 11.71
C ASP A 161 5.26 8.11 11.78
N PHE A 162 4.90 9.17 12.47
CA PHE A 162 3.53 9.61 12.65
C PHE A 162 3.10 10.52 11.50
N LEU A 163 1.97 10.15 10.86
CA LEU A 163 1.26 10.96 9.89
C LEU A 163 -0.17 11.14 10.38
N PRO A 164 -0.59 12.34 10.81
CA PRO A 164 -1.96 12.54 11.28
C PRO A 164 -2.96 12.29 10.16
N HIS A 165 -4.18 11.88 10.54
CA HIS A 165 -5.28 11.80 9.60
C HIS A 165 -5.48 13.14 8.88
N ALA A 166 -5.62 13.05 7.57
CA ALA A 166 -6.09 14.16 6.76
C ALA A 166 -7.59 14.04 6.52
N GLY A 167 -8.21 15.13 6.12
CA GLY A 167 -9.60 15.16 5.68
C GLY A 167 -9.70 15.60 4.22
N VAL A 168 -10.82 15.26 3.61
CA VAL A 168 -11.19 15.74 2.28
C VAL A 168 -12.29 16.77 2.43
N GLU A 169 -12.19 17.86 1.71
CA GLU A 169 -13.27 18.86 1.64
C GLU A 169 -14.37 18.34 0.71
N LEU A 170 -15.44 17.81 1.29
CA LEU A 170 -16.59 17.30 0.58
C LEU A 170 -17.58 18.44 0.25
N GLY A 171 -17.21 19.29 -0.70
CA GLY A 171 -18.10 20.32 -1.25
C GLY A 171 -18.21 21.60 -0.41
N SER A 172 -18.70 22.65 -1.07
CA SER A 172 -18.65 24.05 -0.61
C SER A 172 -19.84 24.50 0.27
N ARG A 173 -20.70 23.62 0.76
CA ARG A 173 -21.89 24.02 1.52
C ARG A 173 -21.66 23.92 3.03
N HIS A 174 -20.78 24.75 3.55
CA HIS A 174 -20.66 24.93 4.98
C HIS A 174 -21.81 25.79 5.50
N LYS A 175 -22.80 25.15 6.12
CA LYS A 175 -23.78 25.88 6.89
C LYS A 175 -23.16 26.37 8.19
N PRO A 176 -23.40 27.63 8.62
CA PRO A 176 -23.06 28.10 9.96
C PRO A 176 -23.59 27.14 11.02
N LEU A 177 -22.89 26.99 12.13
CA LEU A 177 -23.30 26.06 13.22
C LEU A 177 -24.75 26.26 13.65
N ALA A 178 -25.21 27.51 13.76
CA ALA A 178 -26.58 27.87 14.13
C ALA A 178 -27.65 27.39 13.12
N GLU A 179 -27.27 27.08 11.89
CA GLU A 179 -28.18 26.63 10.82
C GLU A 179 -28.13 25.12 10.60
N ARG A 180 -27.33 24.41 11.39
CA ARG A 180 -27.22 22.94 11.29
C ARG A 180 -28.34 22.29 12.08
N GLY A 181 -29.08 21.38 11.45
CA GLY A 181 -30.17 20.63 12.09
C GLY A 181 -29.73 19.44 12.95
N ILE A 182 -28.40 19.22 13.08
CA ILE A 182 -27.81 18.11 13.84
C ILE A 182 -26.73 18.70 14.74
N ASP A 183 -26.96 18.64 16.05
CA ASP A 183 -26.02 19.17 17.05
C ASP A 183 -24.80 18.24 17.21
N VAL A 184 -25.03 16.92 17.21
CA VAL A 184 -23.99 15.90 17.34
C VAL A 184 -24.26 14.77 16.37
N LEU A 185 -23.28 14.43 15.51
CA LEU A 185 -23.32 13.28 14.61
C LEU A 185 -22.28 12.26 15.04
N TYR A 186 -22.71 11.02 15.32
CA TYR A 186 -21.84 9.87 15.40
C TYR A 186 -22.00 9.02 14.13
N ALA A 187 -20.96 8.97 13.30
CA ALA A 187 -20.93 8.12 12.11
C ALA A 187 -19.92 6.99 12.34
N GLY A 188 -20.42 5.78 12.62
CA GLY A 188 -19.58 4.63 12.90
C GLY A 188 -20.41 3.36 13.15
N ALA A 189 -19.73 2.21 13.20
CA ALA A 189 -20.32 0.96 13.60
C ALA A 189 -20.41 0.86 15.13
N LEU A 190 -21.57 0.49 15.66
CA LEU A 190 -21.71 0.07 17.05
C LEU A 190 -21.54 -1.45 17.09
N PRO A 191 -20.48 -1.99 17.73
CA PRO A 191 -20.35 -3.43 17.88
C PRO A 191 -21.51 -3.92 18.78
N ILE A 192 -22.25 -4.90 18.29
CA ILE A 192 -23.24 -5.64 19.09
C ILE A 192 -22.45 -6.75 19.78
N TYR A 193 -22.32 -6.67 21.09
CA TYR A 193 -21.70 -7.69 21.93
C TYR A 193 -22.74 -8.71 22.37
#